data_220fcfe6ffa5b61f5eb27aa7d21df9c6
#
_entry.id   220fcfe6ffa5b61f5eb27aa7d21df9c6
#
_cell.length_a   1.000
_cell.length_b   1.000
_cell.length_c   1.000
_cell.angle_alpha   90.00
_cell.angle_beta   90.00
_cell.angle_gamma   90.00
#
_symmetry.space_group_name_H-M   'P 1'
#
loop_
_entity.id
_entity.type
_entity.pdbx_description
1 polymer ?
#
loop_
_entity_poly.entity_id
_entity_poly.type
_entity_poly.pdbx_seq_one_letter_code
_entity_poly.pdbx_strand_id
1 'polypeptide(L)'
;MKLHCLSVAACLCVSALRGQAQSLTARPDTVQPTTVHYHFSQLKLNPDVSYHAPRLRMSVAAGMVAYGFAALTAHPLKQLNRSTKAEIQEHADYTTTIDNHLQWAPAVAVYALNAVGVKGAHNFQDRSIIYGISCAIMAGSTRFLKKVTREQRPDGSNYLSFPSGHTATAFAAAEFMRMEYKDVSPWYGLAGYAAAATTGALRMYNNRHWFSDIAGGAGLGITTGYSGFRSWRRK
;
A
#
# COMPACT_ATOMS: atom_id res chain seq x y z
N MET A 1 -12.08 -8.24 27.81
CA MET A 1 -10.98 -9.21 27.85
C MET A 1 -10.87 -9.81 26.46
N LYS A 2 -9.93 -9.31 25.64
CA LYS A 2 -9.20 -10.01 24.56
C LYS A 2 -8.54 -9.01 23.62
N LEU A 3 -7.31 -8.66 23.97
CA LEU A 3 -6.37 -7.78 23.21
C LEU A 3 -5.35 -8.64 22.44
N HIS A 4 -5.76 -9.70 21.76
CA HIS A 4 -4.79 -10.64 21.16
C HIS A 4 -4.75 -10.69 19.61
N CYS A 5 -5.63 -9.98 18.90
CA CYS A 5 -5.70 -10.10 17.44
C CYS A 5 -4.90 -9.05 16.65
N LEU A 6 -4.29 -8.05 17.33
CA LEU A 6 -3.41 -7.05 16.68
C LEU A 6 -1.96 -7.55 16.50
N SER A 7 -1.61 -8.71 17.07
CA SER A 7 -0.22 -9.20 17.11
C SER A 7 0.24 -9.94 15.85
N VAL A 8 -0.64 -10.44 15.02
CA VAL A 8 -0.24 -11.31 13.87
C VAL A 8 0.24 -10.49 12.67
N ALA A 9 -0.35 -9.34 12.39
CA ALA A 9 0.12 -8.47 11.30
C ALA A 9 1.42 -7.73 11.64
N ALA A 10 1.67 -7.47 12.93
CA ALA A 10 2.93 -6.88 13.41
C ALA A 10 4.07 -7.90 13.53
N CYS A 11 3.75 -9.18 13.69
CA CYS A 11 4.75 -10.23 13.96
C CYS A 11 5.61 -10.60 12.74
N LEU A 12 5.15 -10.37 11.53
CA LEU A 12 5.92 -10.66 10.31
C LEU A 12 7.02 -9.62 9.99
N CYS A 13 6.99 -8.45 10.63
CA CYS A 13 8.02 -7.43 10.45
C CYS A 13 9.10 -7.44 11.56
N VAL A 14 8.90 -8.14 12.68
CA VAL A 14 9.79 -8.06 13.86
C VAL A 14 10.72 -9.26 14.00
N SER A 15 10.49 -10.37 13.32
CA SER A 15 11.32 -11.59 13.45
C SER A 15 12.71 -11.51 12.77
N ALA A 16 13.01 -10.43 12.05
CA ALA A 16 14.31 -10.26 11.37
C ALA A 16 15.41 -9.56 12.23
N LEU A 17 15.14 -9.21 13.49
CA LEU A 17 16.06 -8.42 14.35
C LEU A 17 16.49 -9.13 15.65
N ARG A 18 16.47 -10.46 15.71
CA ARG A 18 17.11 -11.19 16.81
C ARG A 18 18.46 -11.75 16.38
N GLY A 19 19.48 -10.91 16.44
CA GLY A 19 20.88 -11.28 16.36
C GLY A 19 21.62 -10.91 17.64
N GLN A 20 21.94 -11.94 18.45
CA GLN A 20 23.03 -12.02 19.45
C GLN A 20 23.16 -10.90 20.50
N ALA A 21 22.60 -11.13 21.66
CA ALA A 21 23.09 -10.54 22.90
C ALA A 21 24.14 -11.48 23.53
N GLN A 22 25.42 -11.13 23.40
CA GLN A 22 26.48 -11.73 24.20
C GLN A 22 26.53 -11.03 25.55
N SER A 23 26.44 -11.82 26.63
CA SER A 23 26.60 -11.37 28.00
C SER A 23 28.05 -10.98 28.28
N LEU A 24 28.31 -9.70 28.53
CA LEU A 24 29.52 -9.20 29.15
C LEU A 24 29.15 -8.66 30.52
N THR A 25 29.56 -9.41 31.56
CA THR A 25 29.61 -8.94 32.94
C THR A 25 30.69 -7.88 33.07
N ALA A 26 30.32 -6.61 33.21
CA ALA A 26 31.24 -5.52 33.56
C ALA A 26 30.73 -4.82 34.82
N ARG A 27 31.70 -4.48 35.70
CA ARG A 27 31.55 -3.80 36.99
C ARG A 27 30.87 -2.43 36.88
N PRO A 28 30.22 -1.97 37.95
CA PRO A 28 29.55 -0.67 37.97
C PRO A 28 30.52 0.46 38.28
N ASP A 29 31.05 1.13 37.27
CA ASP A 29 31.68 2.43 37.46
C ASP A 29 31.09 3.43 36.46
N THR A 30 30.37 4.41 37.02
CA THR A 30 30.00 5.72 36.46
C THR A 30 29.59 5.73 34.98
N VAL A 31 28.36 5.33 34.71
CA VAL A 31 27.75 5.51 33.37
C VAL A 31 27.28 6.95 33.26
N GLN A 32 28.03 7.77 32.51
CA GLN A 32 27.53 9.03 31.94
C GLN A 32 26.39 8.68 30.94
N PRO A 33 25.26 9.41 30.89
CA PRO A 33 24.23 9.15 29.92
C PRO A 33 24.73 9.53 28.52
N THR A 34 25.23 8.55 27.79
CA THR A 34 25.55 8.71 26.37
C THR A 34 24.22 8.85 25.61
N THR A 35 23.87 10.06 25.21
CA THR A 35 22.79 10.28 24.25
C THR A 35 23.18 9.61 22.95
N VAL A 36 22.62 8.45 22.69
CA VAL A 36 22.77 7.75 21.40
C VAL A 36 21.95 8.50 20.37
N HIS A 37 22.59 9.43 19.66
CA HIS A 37 22.03 10.04 18.47
C HIS A 37 21.98 8.98 17.37
N TYR A 38 20.79 8.40 17.12
CA TYR A 38 20.56 7.55 15.96
C TYR A 38 20.60 8.43 14.70
N HIS A 39 21.75 8.51 14.05
CA HIS A 39 21.89 9.06 12.72
C HIS A 39 21.25 8.09 11.70
N PHE A 40 19.96 8.22 11.46
CA PHE A 40 19.26 7.51 10.38
C PHE A 40 19.73 7.90 8.96
N SER A 41 20.67 8.85 8.85
CA SER A 41 21.23 9.34 7.59
C SER A 41 22.22 8.40 6.91
N GLN A 42 22.61 7.28 7.52
CA GLN A 42 23.66 6.38 7.01
C GLN A 42 23.16 5.14 6.25
N LEU A 43 21.84 4.96 6.11
CA LEU A 43 21.33 3.96 5.16
C LEU A 43 21.42 4.53 3.73
N LYS A 44 22.64 4.55 3.19
CA LYS A 44 22.89 4.74 1.74
C LYS A 44 22.33 3.52 1.03
N LEU A 45 21.06 3.59 0.60
CA LEU A 45 20.54 2.66 -0.40
C LEU A 45 21.39 2.85 -1.65
N ASN A 46 21.95 1.76 -2.15
CA ASN A 46 22.82 1.74 -3.31
C ASN A 46 22.17 2.51 -4.49
N PRO A 47 22.80 3.59 -5.02
CA PRO A 47 22.21 4.40 -6.07
C PRO A 47 21.93 3.62 -7.37
N ASP A 48 22.61 2.50 -7.61
CA ASP A 48 22.42 1.66 -8.79
C ASP A 48 21.05 0.94 -8.82
N VAL A 49 20.37 0.77 -7.69
CA VAL A 49 19.02 0.20 -7.63
C VAL A 49 17.98 1.17 -8.19
N SER A 50 18.26 2.46 -8.27
CA SER A 50 17.27 3.48 -8.64
C SER A 50 16.92 3.50 -10.13
N TYR A 51 17.82 3.08 -11.02
CA TYR A 51 17.62 3.24 -12.47
C TYR A 51 16.68 2.19 -13.09
N HIS A 52 16.61 0.97 -12.52
CA HIS A 52 15.75 -0.12 -12.99
C HIS A 52 14.40 -0.17 -12.27
N ALA A 53 14.26 0.58 -11.19
CA ALA A 53 13.09 0.58 -10.32
C ALA A 53 11.75 0.94 -11.01
N PRO A 54 11.66 1.87 -11.98
CA PRO A 54 10.38 2.16 -12.65
C PRO A 54 9.86 0.99 -13.47
N ARG A 55 10.75 0.30 -14.22
CA ARG A 55 10.36 -0.84 -15.06
C ARG A 55 9.92 -2.02 -14.20
N LEU A 56 10.70 -2.37 -13.18
CA LEU A 56 10.36 -3.47 -12.26
C LEU A 56 9.01 -3.23 -11.57
N ARG A 57 8.76 -2.03 -11.05
CA ARG A 57 7.47 -1.71 -10.41
C ARG A 57 6.29 -1.80 -11.37
N MET A 58 6.45 -1.30 -12.59
CA MET A 58 5.40 -1.41 -13.60
C MET A 58 5.17 -2.86 -14.01
N SER A 59 6.22 -3.69 -14.09
CA SER A 59 6.08 -5.13 -14.34
C SER A 59 5.36 -5.83 -13.18
N VAL A 60 5.69 -5.51 -11.94
CA VAL A 60 4.98 -6.02 -10.76
C VAL A 60 3.52 -5.58 -10.77
N ALA A 61 3.24 -4.30 -11.00
CA ALA A 61 1.87 -3.78 -11.08
C ALA A 61 1.07 -4.46 -12.20
N ALA A 62 1.67 -4.65 -13.37
CA ALA A 62 1.05 -5.37 -14.48
C ALA A 62 0.81 -6.86 -14.13
N GLY A 63 1.76 -7.52 -13.46
CA GLY A 63 1.60 -8.88 -12.96
C GLY A 63 0.46 -9.01 -11.95
N MET A 64 0.29 -8.04 -11.05
CA MET A 64 -0.83 -8.00 -10.09
C MET A 64 -2.18 -7.84 -10.80
N VAL A 65 -2.26 -7.00 -11.83
CA VAL A 65 -3.47 -6.87 -12.65
C VAL A 65 -3.75 -8.17 -13.41
N ALA A 66 -2.72 -8.76 -14.04
CA ALA A 66 -2.85 -10.01 -14.78
C ALA A 66 -3.29 -11.18 -13.86
N TYR A 67 -2.72 -11.27 -12.66
CA TYR A 67 -3.17 -12.23 -11.64
C TYR A 67 -4.65 -12.04 -11.29
N GLY A 68 -5.08 -10.79 -11.07
CA GLY A 68 -6.47 -10.46 -10.79
C GLY A 68 -7.42 -10.95 -11.89
N PHE A 69 -7.08 -10.70 -13.16
CA PHE A 69 -7.86 -11.18 -14.31
C PHE A 69 -7.84 -12.70 -14.43
N ALA A 70 -6.69 -13.35 -14.27
CA ALA A 70 -6.59 -14.80 -14.32
C ALA A 70 -7.47 -15.47 -13.26
N ALA A 71 -7.58 -14.87 -12.07
CA ALA A 71 -8.40 -15.39 -10.98
C ALA A 71 -9.92 -15.33 -11.25
N LEU A 72 -10.37 -14.53 -12.22
CA LEU A 72 -11.79 -14.50 -12.63
C LEU A 72 -12.23 -15.82 -13.30
N THR A 73 -11.31 -16.55 -13.92
CA THR A 73 -11.62 -17.77 -14.69
C THR A 73 -10.90 -19.00 -14.18
N ALA A 74 -9.65 -18.90 -13.74
CA ALA A 74 -8.82 -20.02 -13.33
C ALA A 74 -9.30 -20.64 -12.02
N HIS A 75 -9.73 -21.90 -12.07
CA HIS A 75 -10.26 -22.65 -10.92
C HIS A 75 -9.31 -22.68 -9.70
N PRO A 76 -7.99 -22.92 -9.84
CA PRO A 76 -7.08 -22.92 -8.69
C PRO A 76 -7.01 -21.56 -7.97
N LEU A 77 -7.06 -20.46 -8.73
CA LEU A 77 -7.02 -19.10 -8.15
C LEU A 77 -8.35 -18.74 -7.48
N LYS A 78 -9.48 -19.21 -8.01
CA LYS A 78 -10.77 -19.10 -7.32
C LYS A 78 -10.79 -19.89 -6.02
N GLN A 79 -10.17 -21.05 -5.99
CA GLN A 79 -10.03 -21.84 -4.76
C GLN A 79 -9.16 -21.10 -3.74
N LEU A 80 -8.03 -20.50 -4.16
CA LEU A 80 -7.21 -19.65 -3.30
C LEU A 80 -8.01 -18.47 -2.72
N ASN A 81 -8.82 -17.79 -3.52
CA ASN A 81 -9.71 -16.73 -3.03
C ASN A 81 -10.66 -17.24 -1.94
N ARG A 82 -11.26 -18.42 -2.13
CA ARG A 82 -12.19 -19.01 -1.17
C ARG A 82 -11.51 -19.43 0.13
N SER A 83 -10.34 -20.07 0.05
CA SER A 83 -9.59 -20.48 1.24
C SER A 83 -9.09 -19.26 2.03
N THR A 84 -8.56 -18.23 1.35
CA THR A 84 -8.15 -16.98 2.00
C THR A 84 -9.35 -16.29 2.66
N LYS A 85 -10.52 -16.27 2.01
CA LYS A 85 -11.74 -15.74 2.62
C LYS A 85 -12.11 -16.52 3.88
N ALA A 86 -12.14 -17.86 3.82
CA ALA A 86 -12.51 -18.69 4.95
C ALA A 86 -11.63 -18.43 6.15
N GLU A 87 -10.30 -18.41 5.95
CA GLU A 87 -9.32 -18.13 7.00
C GLU A 87 -9.53 -16.74 7.65
N ILE A 88 -9.73 -15.71 6.83
CA ILE A 88 -9.92 -14.35 7.35
C ILE A 88 -11.26 -14.22 8.11
N GLN A 89 -12.32 -14.82 7.57
CA GLN A 89 -13.66 -14.71 8.17
C GLN A 89 -13.81 -15.53 9.46
N GLU A 90 -13.02 -16.58 9.66
CA GLU A 90 -12.96 -17.31 10.93
C GLU A 90 -12.54 -16.42 12.10
N HIS A 91 -11.74 -15.37 11.81
CA HIS A 91 -11.21 -14.44 12.82
C HIS A 91 -11.85 -13.05 12.77
N ALA A 92 -12.87 -12.85 11.94
CA ALA A 92 -13.53 -11.54 11.77
C ALA A 92 -14.78 -11.41 12.64
N ASP A 93 -14.61 -10.90 13.86
CA ASP A 93 -15.70 -10.74 14.83
C ASP A 93 -16.60 -9.52 14.56
N TYR A 94 -16.11 -8.50 13.83
CA TYR A 94 -16.82 -7.25 13.56
C TYR A 94 -16.39 -6.61 12.24
N THR A 95 -17.21 -5.70 11.72
CA THR A 95 -16.84 -4.89 10.55
C THR A 95 -16.26 -3.54 10.98
N THR A 96 -15.36 -2.98 10.17
CA THR A 96 -14.76 -1.66 10.41
C THR A 96 -14.97 -0.73 9.24
N THR A 97 -15.04 0.58 9.50
CA THR A 97 -15.14 1.62 8.48
C THR A 97 -13.83 2.39 8.27
N ILE A 98 -12.76 1.98 8.94
CA ILE A 98 -11.43 2.64 8.87
C ILE A 98 -10.91 2.66 7.42
N ASP A 99 -11.14 1.61 6.65
CA ASP A 99 -10.75 1.49 5.25
C ASP A 99 -11.33 2.60 4.35
N ASN A 100 -12.50 3.15 4.68
CA ASN A 100 -13.10 4.27 3.95
C ASN A 100 -12.27 5.56 4.06
N HIS A 101 -11.57 5.75 5.17
CA HIS A 101 -10.71 6.91 5.43
C HIS A 101 -9.25 6.62 5.08
N LEU A 102 -8.76 5.44 5.45
CA LEU A 102 -7.37 5.05 5.29
C LEU A 102 -6.92 5.06 3.82
N GLN A 103 -7.82 4.79 2.87
CA GLN A 103 -7.53 4.84 1.44
C GLN A 103 -7.02 6.21 0.96
N TRP A 104 -7.35 7.30 1.67
CA TRP A 104 -6.93 8.67 1.35
C TRP A 104 -5.70 9.12 2.14
N ALA A 105 -5.34 8.40 3.20
CA ALA A 105 -4.31 8.81 4.15
C ALA A 105 -2.96 9.15 3.48
N PRO A 106 -2.42 8.38 2.51
CA PRO A 106 -1.16 8.75 1.88
C PRO A 106 -1.24 10.07 1.10
N ALA A 107 -2.36 10.35 0.41
CA ALA A 107 -2.54 11.59 -0.31
C ALA A 107 -2.70 12.78 0.65
N VAL A 108 -3.50 12.64 1.70
CA VAL A 108 -3.65 13.66 2.76
C VAL A 108 -2.29 13.95 3.39
N ALA A 109 -1.49 12.94 3.67
CA ALA A 109 -0.15 13.10 4.23
C ALA A 109 0.77 13.94 3.32
N VAL A 110 0.68 13.79 1.99
CA VAL A 110 1.45 14.64 1.05
C VAL A 110 1.15 16.12 1.26
N TYR A 111 -0.11 16.50 1.38
CA TYR A 111 -0.50 17.89 1.58
C TYR A 111 -0.13 18.38 2.99
N ALA A 112 -0.34 17.56 4.01
CA ALA A 112 -0.01 17.89 5.39
C ALA A 112 1.51 18.09 5.58
N LEU A 113 2.34 17.20 5.05
CA LEU A 113 3.80 17.31 5.08
C LEU A 113 4.29 18.62 4.43
N ASN A 114 3.70 18.97 3.30
CA ASN A 114 4.04 20.25 2.66
C ASN A 114 3.60 21.46 3.46
N ALA A 115 2.45 21.41 4.12
CA ALA A 115 1.97 22.51 4.97
C ALA A 115 2.88 22.74 6.18
N VAL A 116 3.50 21.69 6.73
CA VAL A 116 4.48 21.79 7.83
C VAL A 116 5.93 22.00 7.34
N GLY A 117 6.14 22.30 6.05
CA GLY A 117 7.44 22.68 5.50
C GLY A 117 8.27 21.56 4.89
N VAL A 118 7.82 20.31 4.91
CA VAL A 118 8.49 19.20 4.21
C VAL A 118 8.12 19.25 2.73
N LYS A 119 8.97 19.87 1.91
CA LYS A 119 8.70 20.11 0.48
C LYS A 119 8.80 18.81 -0.32
N GLY A 120 7.77 18.50 -1.12
CA GLY A 120 7.79 17.45 -2.14
C GLY A 120 8.41 17.95 -3.46
N ALA A 121 8.38 17.07 -4.48
CA ALA A 121 8.96 17.35 -5.80
C ALA A 121 8.24 18.46 -6.57
N HIS A 122 6.95 18.70 -6.30
CA HIS A 122 6.12 19.64 -7.05
C HIS A 122 5.49 20.68 -6.12
N ASN A 123 5.14 21.87 -6.69
CA ASN A 123 4.36 22.89 -6.02
C ASN A 123 2.91 22.42 -5.80
N PHE A 124 2.11 23.19 -5.07
CA PHE A 124 0.72 22.83 -4.73
C PHE A 124 -0.17 22.61 -5.96
N GLN A 125 -0.06 23.47 -6.97
CA GLN A 125 -0.88 23.40 -8.18
C GLN A 125 -0.53 22.16 -9.00
N ASP A 126 0.75 21.94 -9.27
CA ASP A 126 1.23 20.83 -10.10
C ASP A 126 0.89 19.48 -9.47
N ARG A 127 1.16 19.30 -8.15
CA ARG A 127 0.82 18.05 -7.44
C ARG A 127 -0.68 17.78 -7.43
N SER A 128 -1.52 18.82 -7.30
CA SER A 128 -2.97 18.67 -7.31
C SER A 128 -3.49 18.24 -8.69
N ILE A 129 -2.92 18.79 -9.75
CA ILE A 129 -3.23 18.36 -11.11
C ILE A 129 -2.77 16.91 -11.36
N ILE A 130 -1.55 16.57 -10.97
CA ILE A 130 -1.00 15.21 -11.08
C ILE A 130 -1.89 14.20 -10.37
N TYR A 131 -2.24 14.47 -9.10
CA TYR A 131 -3.09 13.59 -8.33
C TYR A 131 -4.52 13.52 -8.89
N GLY A 132 -5.07 14.63 -9.34
CA GLY A 132 -6.37 14.71 -10.01
C GLY A 132 -6.44 13.84 -11.27
N ILE A 133 -5.41 13.90 -12.12
CA ILE A 133 -5.29 13.04 -13.32
C ILE A 133 -5.22 11.57 -12.91
N SER A 134 -4.39 11.23 -11.90
CA SER A 134 -4.27 9.87 -11.38
C SER A 134 -5.62 9.33 -10.89
N CYS A 135 -6.36 10.13 -10.12
CA CYS A 135 -7.68 9.78 -9.62
C CYS A 135 -8.72 9.61 -10.74
N ALA A 136 -8.70 10.48 -11.75
CA ALA A 136 -9.62 10.40 -12.88
C ALA A 136 -9.41 9.11 -13.69
N ILE A 137 -8.15 8.79 -14.03
CA ILE A 137 -7.81 7.55 -14.74
C ILE A 137 -8.18 6.33 -13.89
N MET A 138 -7.83 6.33 -12.60
CA MET A 138 -8.12 5.23 -11.67
C MET A 138 -9.64 5.00 -11.54
N ALA A 139 -10.42 6.05 -11.31
CA ALA A 139 -11.87 5.94 -11.15
C ALA A 139 -12.56 5.47 -12.44
N GLY A 140 -12.15 6.00 -13.60
CA GLY A 140 -12.64 5.57 -14.91
C GLY A 140 -12.36 4.11 -15.17
N SER A 141 -11.09 3.70 -15.01
CA SER A 141 -10.66 2.31 -15.24
C SER A 141 -11.35 1.34 -14.27
N THR A 142 -11.43 1.67 -12.98
CA THR A 142 -12.10 0.83 -11.98
C THR A 142 -13.59 0.66 -12.31
N ARG A 143 -14.30 1.75 -12.67
CA ARG A 143 -15.72 1.66 -13.04
C ARG A 143 -15.94 0.85 -14.30
N PHE A 144 -15.09 1.03 -15.31
CA PHE A 144 -15.16 0.25 -16.55
C PHE A 144 -14.96 -1.24 -16.27
N LEU A 145 -13.89 -1.61 -15.56
CA LEU A 145 -13.58 -2.99 -15.24
C LEU A 145 -14.69 -3.66 -14.43
N LYS A 146 -15.24 -2.99 -13.41
CA LYS A 146 -16.37 -3.51 -12.63
C LYS A 146 -17.59 -3.85 -13.50
N LYS A 147 -17.91 -3.01 -14.49
CA LYS A 147 -19.04 -3.23 -15.40
C LYS A 147 -18.80 -4.40 -16.35
N VAL A 148 -17.56 -4.58 -16.79
CA VAL A 148 -17.19 -5.64 -17.76
C VAL A 148 -17.06 -7.00 -17.06
N THR A 149 -16.38 -7.05 -15.91
CA THR A 149 -16.10 -8.31 -15.24
C THR A 149 -17.29 -8.90 -14.50
N ARG A 150 -18.14 -8.04 -13.94
CA ARG A 150 -19.32 -8.44 -13.15
C ARG A 150 -19.03 -9.54 -12.11
N GLU A 151 -17.86 -9.48 -11.48
CA GLU A 151 -17.50 -10.42 -10.44
C GLU A 151 -18.34 -10.21 -9.17
N GLN A 152 -18.90 -11.28 -8.62
CA GLN A 152 -19.69 -11.26 -7.42
C GLN A 152 -18.81 -11.02 -6.18
N ARG A 153 -19.26 -10.17 -5.26
CA ARG A 153 -18.57 -9.96 -3.99
C ARG A 153 -18.61 -11.20 -3.10
N PRO A 154 -17.61 -11.35 -2.20
CA PRO A 154 -17.59 -12.44 -1.23
C PRO A 154 -18.82 -12.48 -0.31
N ASP A 155 -19.39 -11.31 0.03
CA ASP A 155 -20.61 -11.18 0.84
C ASP A 155 -21.92 -11.38 0.04
N GLY A 156 -21.84 -11.59 -1.27
CA GLY A 156 -22.99 -11.77 -2.15
C GLY A 156 -23.79 -10.51 -2.46
N SER A 157 -23.39 -9.32 -1.94
CA SER A 157 -24.18 -8.09 -1.98
C SER A 157 -24.42 -7.55 -3.39
N ASN A 158 -23.46 -7.71 -4.31
CA ASN A 158 -23.57 -7.26 -5.70
C ASN A 158 -22.48 -7.87 -6.60
N TYR A 159 -22.54 -7.55 -7.91
CA TYR A 159 -21.61 -8.03 -8.95
C TYR A 159 -20.59 -6.96 -9.39
N LEU A 160 -20.06 -6.18 -8.44
CA LEU A 160 -19.10 -5.12 -8.69
C LEU A 160 -17.84 -5.30 -7.82
N SER A 161 -17.36 -6.56 -7.72
CA SER A 161 -16.21 -6.87 -6.88
C SER A 161 -14.91 -6.44 -7.52
N PHE A 162 -14.58 -6.96 -8.71
CA PHE A 162 -13.28 -6.74 -9.37
C PHE A 162 -13.23 -5.46 -10.22
N PRO A 163 -12.14 -4.69 -10.11
CA PRO A 163 -11.13 -4.67 -9.05
C PRO A 163 -11.61 -3.89 -7.82
N SER A 164 -10.90 -4.03 -6.69
CA SER A 164 -11.20 -3.26 -5.47
C SER A 164 -10.92 -1.77 -5.66
N GLY A 165 -11.97 -0.94 -5.58
CA GLY A 165 -11.85 0.52 -5.73
C GLY A 165 -11.10 1.18 -4.59
N HIS A 166 -11.37 0.80 -3.32
CA HIS A 166 -10.65 1.32 -2.15
C HIS A 166 -9.16 1.00 -2.23
N THR A 167 -8.81 -0.23 -2.61
CA THR A 167 -7.41 -0.62 -2.79
C THR A 167 -6.76 0.17 -3.93
N ALA A 168 -7.44 0.33 -5.07
CA ALA A 168 -6.91 1.12 -6.18
C ALA A 168 -6.66 2.58 -5.77
N THR A 169 -7.60 3.20 -5.05
CA THR A 169 -7.43 4.56 -4.51
C THR A 169 -6.23 4.65 -3.56
N ALA A 170 -6.12 3.72 -2.61
CA ALA A 170 -5.04 3.70 -1.63
C ALA A 170 -3.66 3.53 -2.29
N PHE A 171 -3.53 2.62 -3.25
CA PHE A 171 -2.27 2.41 -3.97
C PHE A 171 -1.93 3.54 -4.94
N ALA A 172 -2.92 4.20 -5.55
CA ALA A 172 -2.68 5.42 -6.34
C ALA A 172 -2.18 6.58 -5.45
N ALA A 173 -2.76 6.74 -4.26
CA ALA A 173 -2.33 7.72 -3.26
C ALA A 173 -0.92 7.40 -2.71
N ALA A 174 -0.61 6.11 -2.48
CA ALA A 174 0.71 5.66 -2.05
C ALA A 174 1.79 5.91 -3.11
N GLU A 175 1.51 5.61 -4.38
CA GLU A 175 2.43 5.90 -5.48
C GLU A 175 2.63 7.40 -5.67
N PHE A 176 1.57 8.21 -5.52
CA PHE A 176 1.66 9.66 -5.50
C PHE A 176 2.58 10.15 -4.38
N MET A 177 2.39 9.70 -3.13
CA MET A 177 3.25 10.04 -2.00
C MET A 177 4.71 9.65 -2.24
N ARG A 178 4.93 8.43 -2.74
CA ARG A 178 6.26 7.96 -3.09
C ARG A 178 6.94 8.83 -4.14
N MET A 179 6.22 9.23 -5.19
CA MET A 179 6.77 10.05 -6.27
C MET A 179 7.09 11.48 -5.80
N GLU A 180 6.27 12.05 -4.93
CA GLU A 180 6.51 13.38 -4.36
C GLU A 180 7.74 13.41 -3.44
N TYR A 181 8.00 12.33 -2.70
CA TYR A 181 9.02 12.32 -1.65
C TYR A 181 10.19 11.37 -1.89
N LYS A 182 10.30 10.75 -3.07
CA LYS A 182 11.37 9.77 -3.39
C LYS A 182 12.79 10.33 -3.23
N ASP A 183 12.96 11.63 -3.48
CA ASP A 183 14.26 12.32 -3.39
C ASP A 183 14.50 12.90 -1.98
N VAL A 184 13.48 12.90 -1.09
CA VAL A 184 13.57 13.30 0.31
C VAL A 184 13.88 12.11 1.20
N SER A 185 13.05 11.06 1.12
CA SER A 185 13.29 9.81 1.84
C SER A 185 12.41 8.68 1.29
N PRO A 186 12.95 7.46 1.13
CA PRO A 186 12.19 6.29 0.70
C PRO A 186 11.12 5.87 1.72
N TRP A 187 11.26 6.26 2.99
CA TRP A 187 10.34 5.90 4.07
C TRP A 187 8.93 6.46 3.86
N TYR A 188 8.78 7.61 3.20
CA TYR A 188 7.46 8.14 2.85
C TYR A 188 6.70 7.19 1.90
N GLY A 189 7.41 6.69 0.88
CA GLY A 189 6.82 5.69 -0.02
C GLY A 189 6.45 4.40 0.69
N LEU A 190 7.33 3.90 1.57
CA LEU A 190 7.08 2.70 2.36
C LEU A 190 5.85 2.86 3.26
N ALA A 191 5.74 3.98 3.98
CA ALA A 191 4.60 4.30 4.84
C ALA A 191 3.29 4.38 4.03
N GLY A 192 3.33 5.03 2.86
CA GLY A 192 2.19 5.10 1.96
C GLY A 192 1.72 3.72 1.50
N TYR A 193 2.65 2.86 1.09
CA TYR A 193 2.31 1.50 0.67
C TYR A 193 1.84 0.62 1.83
N ALA A 194 2.36 0.80 3.04
CA ALA A 194 1.86 0.11 4.24
C ALA A 194 0.39 0.46 4.51
N ALA A 195 0.03 1.75 4.47
CA ALA A 195 -1.36 2.20 4.61
C ALA A 195 -2.27 1.63 3.50
N ALA A 196 -1.77 1.57 2.26
CA ALA A 196 -2.52 1.01 1.14
C ALA A 196 -2.72 -0.50 1.27
N ALA A 197 -1.71 -1.25 1.70
CA ALA A 197 -1.81 -2.68 1.97
C ALA A 197 -2.81 -2.97 3.11
N THR A 198 -2.76 -2.18 4.19
CA THR A 198 -3.72 -2.25 5.29
C THR A 198 -5.15 -1.99 4.80
N THR A 199 -5.35 -0.99 3.93
CA THR A 199 -6.66 -0.75 3.31
C THR A 199 -7.14 -2.00 2.56
N GLY A 200 -6.29 -2.63 1.75
CA GLY A 200 -6.62 -3.87 1.05
C GLY A 200 -6.99 -5.02 2.00
N ALA A 201 -6.19 -5.22 3.06
CA ALA A 201 -6.47 -6.24 4.07
C ALA A 201 -7.82 -6.01 4.77
N LEU A 202 -8.14 -4.77 5.13
CA LEU A 202 -9.43 -4.42 5.73
C LEU A 202 -10.62 -4.69 4.79
N ARG A 203 -10.42 -4.55 3.46
CA ARG A 203 -11.49 -4.91 2.49
C ARG A 203 -11.78 -6.41 2.47
N MET A 204 -10.77 -7.26 2.65
CA MET A 204 -10.95 -8.71 2.81
C MET A 204 -11.56 -9.02 4.17
N TYR A 205 -11.07 -8.41 5.24
CA TYR A 205 -11.60 -8.54 6.59
C TYR A 205 -13.10 -8.19 6.66
N ASN A 206 -13.49 -7.10 6.02
CA ASN A 206 -14.89 -6.68 5.90
C ASN A 206 -15.73 -7.53 4.92
N ASN A 207 -15.19 -8.63 4.39
CA ASN A 207 -15.85 -9.53 3.42
C ASN A 207 -16.35 -8.82 2.14
N ARG A 208 -15.70 -7.71 1.73
CA ARG A 208 -16.13 -6.88 0.60
C ARG A 208 -15.46 -7.24 -0.72
N HIS A 209 -14.25 -7.80 -0.67
CA HIS A 209 -13.43 -8.09 -1.84
C HIS A 209 -12.64 -9.39 -1.68
N TRP A 210 -12.44 -10.09 -2.79
CA TRP A 210 -11.56 -11.23 -2.88
C TRP A 210 -10.09 -10.80 -2.87
N PHE A 211 -9.18 -11.70 -2.51
CA PHE A 211 -7.73 -11.44 -2.58
C PHE A 211 -7.29 -10.98 -3.98
N SER A 212 -7.84 -11.61 -5.04
CA SER A 212 -7.59 -11.21 -6.43
C SER A 212 -8.06 -9.80 -6.77
N ASP A 213 -9.17 -9.33 -6.17
CA ASP A 213 -9.66 -7.96 -6.36
C ASP A 213 -8.69 -6.95 -5.74
N ILE A 214 -8.09 -7.30 -4.60
CA ILE A 214 -7.08 -6.49 -3.91
C ILE A 214 -5.83 -6.42 -4.77
N ALA A 215 -5.32 -7.55 -5.25
CA ALA A 215 -4.14 -7.58 -6.12
C ALA A 215 -4.37 -6.76 -7.41
N GLY A 216 -5.49 -7.00 -8.12
CA GLY A 216 -5.84 -6.23 -9.32
C GLY A 216 -6.02 -4.74 -9.04
N GLY A 217 -6.64 -4.39 -7.92
CA GLY A 217 -6.81 -3.00 -7.46
C GLY A 217 -5.47 -2.32 -7.15
N ALA A 218 -4.57 -3.02 -6.47
CA ALA A 218 -3.24 -2.51 -6.14
C ALA A 218 -2.40 -2.24 -7.41
N GLY A 219 -2.36 -3.20 -8.34
CA GLY A 219 -1.68 -3.02 -9.61
C GLY A 219 -2.25 -1.86 -10.44
N LEU A 220 -3.58 -1.74 -10.49
CA LEU A 220 -4.25 -0.62 -11.16
C LEU A 220 -3.90 0.72 -10.49
N GLY A 221 -3.94 0.79 -9.16
CA GLY A 221 -3.60 2.00 -8.40
C GLY A 221 -2.16 2.47 -8.65
N ILE A 222 -1.18 1.56 -8.59
CA ILE A 222 0.22 1.86 -8.89
C ILE A 222 0.38 2.41 -10.32
N THR A 223 -0.25 1.74 -11.29
CA THR A 223 -0.15 2.12 -12.71
C THR A 223 -0.76 3.51 -12.95
N THR A 224 -1.91 3.80 -12.38
CA THR A 224 -2.61 5.08 -12.57
C THR A 224 -1.94 6.21 -11.81
N GLY A 225 -1.43 5.96 -10.60
CA GLY A 225 -0.60 6.90 -9.84
C GLY A 225 0.64 7.33 -10.63
N TYR A 226 1.37 6.37 -11.18
CA TYR A 226 2.53 6.64 -12.04
C TYR A 226 2.16 7.38 -13.33
N SER A 227 1.01 7.05 -13.94
CA SER A 227 0.56 7.67 -15.19
C SER A 227 0.27 9.17 -15.03
N GLY A 228 -0.25 9.61 -13.90
CA GLY A 228 -0.45 11.03 -13.59
C GLY A 228 0.86 11.82 -13.67
N PHE A 229 1.91 11.32 -13.02
CA PHE A 229 3.24 11.94 -13.09
C PHE A 229 3.82 11.96 -14.52
N ARG A 230 3.70 10.86 -15.23
CA ARG A 230 4.23 10.77 -16.60
C ARG A 230 3.52 11.73 -17.55
N SER A 231 2.23 11.91 -17.40
CA SER A 231 1.43 12.83 -18.22
C SER A 231 1.83 14.28 -17.98
N TRP A 232 2.15 14.65 -16.73
CA TRP A 232 2.59 16.00 -16.39
C TRP A 232 3.98 16.32 -16.88
N ARG A 233 4.94 15.38 -16.80
CA ARG A 233 6.34 15.58 -17.27
C ARG A 233 6.47 15.80 -18.76
N ARG A 234 5.42 15.65 -19.56
CA ARG A 234 5.44 15.88 -21.02
C ARG A 234 5.08 17.31 -21.42
N LYS A 235 4.79 18.18 -20.43
CA LYS A 235 4.63 19.62 -20.62
C LYS A 235 5.90 20.35 -20.24
#